data_46318843e26422f071389b1c0bc5d18f
#
_entry.id   46318843e26422f071389b1c0bc5d18f
#
_cell.length_a   1.000
_cell.length_b   1.000
_cell.length_c   1.000
_cell.angle_alpha   90.00
_cell.angle_beta   90.00
_cell.angle_gamma   90.00
#
_symmetry.space_group_name_H-M   'P 1'
#
loop_
_entity.id
_entity.type
_entity.pdbx_description
1 polymer ?
#
loop_
_entity_poly.entity_id
_entity_poly.type
_entity_poly.pdbx_seq_one_letter_code
_entity_poly.pdbx_strand_id
1 'polypeptide(L)'
;MKSILWILNGCGLEGRGITGGPVRFHEVSKRFTAAGHAQHLLTTPGGQQMQTTLGCKLPMTVVPASLLLHNEPCRPFRFWSYLVTSLLWRFRAAKLPRTDVVATVSDYFCDIIPALALKKRTNAKWIAWIHHCETDPKERPGNRLVNELTFRMQRWSFKRIAARADAAWINDTLAGDEIERRLLALGMPASRIRRMQNGIDLAAITSARPQTLATDAVMIGVRPNKGLHDIIPIWERVQRLRPGTTLTLMGGMSGETEVVKEIERLKLPITVFKPANGFLPAAEYYAKIKEAKILFAPSHEEGWGIAVCEAMAAGLPVVAYDLPAYQKIYCGAYKAIPCFDFDAFAKAIVQVLDDLSEFVRLQSLGTACAARYDWNTIAAADSAAV
;
A
#
# COMPACT_ATOMS: atom_id res chain seq x y z
N MET A 1 -26.46 -10.88 1.26
CA MET A 1 -25.33 -11.83 1.18
C MET A 1 -25.02 -12.13 -0.26
N LYS A 2 -23.75 -12.17 -0.67
CA LYS A 2 -23.29 -12.44 -2.04
C LYS A 2 -22.21 -13.49 -2.02
N SER A 3 -22.06 -14.23 -3.11
CA SER A 3 -20.88 -15.06 -3.37
C SER A 3 -19.87 -14.26 -4.20
N ILE A 4 -18.64 -14.14 -3.72
CA ILE A 4 -17.60 -13.28 -4.31
C ILE A 4 -16.36 -14.12 -4.63
N LEU A 5 -15.92 -14.06 -5.87
CA LEU A 5 -14.63 -14.57 -6.30
C LEU A 5 -13.63 -13.41 -6.44
N TRP A 6 -12.65 -13.39 -5.58
CA TRP A 6 -11.53 -12.46 -5.63
C TRP A 6 -10.42 -12.98 -6.54
N ILE A 7 -9.81 -12.12 -7.32
CA ILE A 7 -8.64 -12.42 -8.16
C ILE A 7 -7.49 -11.52 -7.71
N LEU A 8 -6.46 -12.12 -7.13
CA LEU A 8 -5.27 -11.46 -6.58
C LEU A 8 -4.01 -12.15 -7.12
N ASN A 9 -3.76 -12.06 -8.40
CA ASN A 9 -2.59 -12.64 -9.04
C ASN A 9 -1.48 -11.60 -9.25
N GLY A 10 -1.85 -10.38 -9.62
CA GLY A 10 -0.92 -9.30 -9.94
C GLY A 10 -0.06 -8.87 -8.76
N CYS A 11 -0.66 -8.75 -7.59
CA CYS A 11 0.05 -8.29 -6.39
C CYS A 11 0.91 -9.37 -5.72
N GLY A 12 0.76 -10.64 -6.10
CA GLY A 12 1.50 -11.77 -5.53
C GLY A 12 2.69 -12.25 -6.36
N LEU A 13 2.99 -11.62 -7.49
CA LEU A 13 4.05 -12.06 -8.41
C LEU A 13 5.46 -11.69 -7.93
N GLU A 14 5.60 -10.71 -7.09
CA GLU A 14 6.92 -10.14 -6.78
C GLU A 14 7.61 -10.73 -5.54
N GLY A 15 6.92 -11.46 -4.67
CA GLY A 15 7.50 -12.12 -3.48
C GLY A 15 8.26 -11.18 -2.52
N ARG A 16 8.09 -9.87 -2.66
CA ARG A 16 8.86 -8.85 -1.94
C ARG A 16 7.96 -7.93 -1.14
N GLY A 17 7.70 -8.32 0.09
CA GLY A 17 7.02 -7.49 1.07
C GLY A 17 5.52 -7.31 0.79
N ILE A 18 4.81 -6.89 1.81
CA ILE A 18 3.37 -6.64 1.77
C ILE A 18 3.15 -5.20 1.28
N THR A 19 2.32 -5.04 0.24
CA THR A 19 1.97 -3.73 -0.32
C THR A 19 0.54 -3.34 0.03
N GLY A 20 0.16 -2.08 -0.20
CA GLY A 20 -1.16 -1.55 0.18
C GLY A 20 -2.35 -2.28 -0.43
N GLY A 21 -2.27 -2.74 -1.68
CA GLY A 21 -3.35 -3.47 -2.35
C GLY A 21 -3.72 -4.79 -1.66
N PRO A 22 -2.77 -5.70 -1.42
CA PRO A 22 -2.99 -6.92 -0.63
C PRO A 22 -3.47 -6.69 0.80
N VAL A 23 -2.98 -5.65 1.47
CA VAL A 23 -3.47 -5.27 2.81
C VAL A 23 -4.94 -4.85 2.74
N ARG A 24 -5.28 -3.97 1.79
CA ARG A 24 -6.67 -3.56 1.58
C ARG A 24 -7.57 -4.75 1.29
N PHE A 25 -7.14 -5.66 0.40
CA PHE A 25 -7.90 -6.88 0.12
C PHE A 25 -8.12 -7.70 1.40
N HIS A 26 -7.05 -7.94 2.17
CA HIS A 26 -7.15 -8.70 3.42
C HIS A 26 -8.16 -8.07 4.39
N GLU A 27 -8.06 -6.78 4.64
CA GLU A 27 -8.91 -6.08 5.60
C GLU A 27 -10.38 -5.99 5.15
N VAL A 28 -10.62 -5.77 3.86
CA VAL A 28 -11.97 -5.78 3.28
C VAL A 28 -12.57 -7.19 3.30
N SER A 29 -11.82 -8.20 2.86
CA SER A 29 -12.32 -9.58 2.79
C SER A 29 -12.64 -10.15 4.17
N LYS A 30 -11.82 -9.87 5.18
CA LYS A 30 -12.07 -10.24 6.57
C LYS A 30 -13.43 -9.73 7.05
N ARG A 31 -13.75 -8.47 6.77
CA ARG A 31 -15.00 -7.82 7.16
C ARG A 31 -16.19 -8.25 6.30
N PHE A 32 -15.98 -8.56 5.05
CA PHE A 32 -16.98 -9.15 4.19
C PHE A 32 -17.39 -10.56 4.67
N THR A 33 -16.42 -11.35 5.19
CA THR A 33 -16.74 -12.62 5.84
C THR A 33 -17.62 -12.40 7.07
N ALA A 34 -17.30 -11.42 7.91
CA ALA A 34 -18.09 -11.06 9.07
C ALA A 34 -19.51 -10.56 8.70
N ALA A 35 -19.67 -9.92 7.53
CA ALA A 35 -20.94 -9.50 6.97
C ALA A 35 -21.72 -10.64 6.28
N GLY A 36 -21.22 -11.89 6.30
CA GLY A 36 -21.90 -13.07 5.78
C GLY A 36 -21.74 -13.32 4.27
N HIS A 37 -20.80 -12.62 3.59
CA HIS A 37 -20.48 -12.93 2.19
C HIS A 37 -19.70 -14.24 2.09
N ALA A 38 -20.12 -15.13 1.17
CA ALA A 38 -19.35 -16.30 0.79
C ALA A 38 -18.20 -15.86 -0.14
N GLN A 39 -16.96 -16.18 0.20
CA GLN A 39 -15.80 -15.68 -0.53
C GLN A 39 -14.85 -16.78 -0.92
N HIS A 40 -14.22 -16.64 -2.08
CA HIS A 40 -13.15 -17.52 -2.57
C HIS A 40 -12.04 -16.68 -3.19
N LEU A 41 -10.79 -17.02 -2.92
CA LEU A 41 -9.63 -16.32 -3.46
C LEU A 41 -8.94 -17.13 -4.55
N LEU A 42 -8.76 -16.52 -5.69
CA LEU A 42 -7.96 -16.99 -6.81
C LEU A 42 -6.61 -16.28 -6.78
N THR A 43 -5.51 -17.00 -6.57
CA THR A 43 -4.20 -16.36 -6.36
C THR A 43 -3.03 -17.22 -6.85
N THR A 44 -1.84 -16.62 -6.87
CA THR A 44 -0.55 -17.29 -7.11
C THR A 44 0.04 -17.85 -5.81
N PRO A 45 1.08 -18.71 -5.86
CA PRO A 45 1.79 -19.15 -4.67
C PRO A 45 2.32 -17.99 -3.81
N GLY A 46 2.88 -16.93 -4.44
CA GLY A 46 3.31 -15.73 -3.72
C GLY A 46 2.16 -14.98 -3.06
N GLY A 47 1.03 -14.87 -3.75
CA GLY A 47 -0.18 -14.28 -3.19
C GLY A 47 -0.76 -15.10 -2.04
N GLN A 48 -0.75 -16.44 -2.14
CA GLN A 48 -1.14 -17.33 -1.06
C GLN A 48 -0.25 -17.12 0.17
N GLN A 49 1.06 -17.17 0.00
CA GLN A 49 2.01 -16.97 1.09
C GLN A 49 1.77 -15.62 1.80
N MET A 50 1.63 -14.55 1.02
CA MET A 50 1.36 -13.20 1.54
C MET A 50 0.05 -13.16 2.33
N GLN A 51 -1.04 -13.69 1.78
CA GLN A 51 -2.33 -13.66 2.44
C GLN A 51 -2.37 -14.58 3.67
N THR A 52 -1.66 -15.70 3.66
CA THR A 52 -1.49 -16.56 4.84
C THR A 52 -0.71 -15.83 5.95
N THR A 53 0.34 -15.11 5.60
CA THR A 53 1.11 -14.28 6.55
C THR A 53 0.24 -13.19 7.18
N LEU A 54 -0.69 -12.61 6.44
CA LEU A 54 -1.69 -11.65 6.95
C LEU A 54 -2.80 -12.31 7.78
N GLY A 55 -2.87 -13.63 7.82
CA GLY A 55 -3.92 -14.38 8.55
C GLY A 55 -5.22 -14.58 7.77
N CYS A 56 -5.19 -14.48 6.45
CA CYS A 56 -6.36 -14.73 5.61
C CYS A 56 -6.81 -16.20 5.71
N LYS A 57 -8.09 -16.41 6.02
CA LYS A 57 -8.71 -17.75 6.20
C LYS A 57 -9.65 -18.12 5.03
N LEU A 58 -9.67 -17.36 3.96
CA LEU A 58 -10.52 -17.66 2.82
C LEU A 58 -10.08 -18.97 2.12
N PRO A 59 -11.01 -19.77 1.59
CA PRO A 59 -10.67 -20.84 0.68
C PRO A 59 -9.95 -20.28 -0.55
N MET A 60 -8.84 -20.92 -0.94
CA MET A 60 -7.98 -20.42 -2.01
C MET A 60 -7.83 -21.46 -3.13
N THR A 61 -7.91 -21.00 -4.35
CA THR A 61 -7.42 -21.74 -5.52
C THR A 61 -6.10 -21.13 -5.94
N VAL A 62 -5.03 -21.92 -5.81
CA VAL A 62 -3.69 -21.48 -6.18
C VAL A 62 -3.34 -22.03 -7.56
N VAL A 63 -2.98 -21.13 -8.46
CA VAL A 63 -2.45 -21.52 -9.76
C VAL A 63 -0.95 -21.43 -9.72
N PRO A 64 -0.24 -22.52 -10.01
CA PRO A 64 1.21 -22.47 -10.08
C PRO A 64 1.60 -21.40 -11.10
N ALA A 65 2.35 -20.40 -10.66
CA ALA A 65 3.17 -19.61 -11.55
C ALA A 65 4.06 -20.61 -12.30
N SER A 66 4.32 -20.38 -13.57
CA SER A 66 5.14 -21.31 -14.37
C SER A 66 6.47 -21.58 -13.62
N LEU A 67 6.76 -22.86 -13.38
CA LEU A 67 7.93 -23.33 -12.63
C LEU A 67 9.28 -22.79 -13.16
N LEU A 68 9.30 -22.31 -14.40
CA LEU A 68 10.50 -21.79 -15.07
C LEU A 68 10.93 -20.39 -14.60
N LEU A 69 10.17 -19.71 -13.72
CA LEU A 69 10.32 -18.26 -13.57
C LEU A 69 10.29 -17.77 -12.11
N HIS A 70 10.28 -18.70 -11.15
CA HIS A 70 10.15 -18.35 -9.74
C HIS A 70 11.46 -17.83 -9.10
N ASN A 71 12.61 -18.15 -9.66
CA ASN A 71 13.93 -17.89 -9.06
C ASN A 71 14.88 -17.03 -9.90
N GLU A 72 14.44 -16.54 -11.06
CA GLU A 72 15.37 -15.82 -11.94
C GLU A 72 15.34 -14.31 -11.72
N PRO A 73 16.48 -13.67 -11.51
CA PRO A 73 16.59 -12.22 -11.36
C PRO A 73 16.34 -11.44 -12.67
N CYS A 74 16.18 -12.13 -13.80
CA CYS A 74 16.07 -11.50 -15.11
C CYS A 74 14.66 -10.99 -15.42
N ARG A 75 14.46 -9.68 -15.40
CA ARG A 75 13.20 -8.99 -15.63
C ARG A 75 12.42 -9.35 -16.92
N PRO A 76 13.03 -9.60 -18.08
CA PRO A 76 12.31 -10.02 -19.29
C PRO A 76 11.57 -11.35 -19.13
N PHE A 77 12.19 -12.33 -18.45
CA PHE A 77 11.57 -13.64 -18.23
C PHE A 77 10.37 -13.56 -17.28
N ARG A 78 10.40 -12.67 -16.28
CA ARG A 78 9.24 -12.41 -15.40
C ARG A 78 8.05 -11.89 -16.21
N PHE A 79 8.27 -11.05 -17.20
CA PHE A 79 7.22 -10.54 -18.06
C PHE A 79 6.54 -11.66 -18.87
N TRP A 80 7.32 -12.55 -19.49
CA TRP A 80 6.80 -13.68 -20.24
C TRP A 80 6.05 -14.67 -19.34
N SER A 81 6.57 -14.96 -18.16
CA SER A 81 5.87 -15.76 -17.15
C SER A 81 4.51 -15.18 -16.80
N TYR A 82 4.50 -13.91 -16.55
CA TYR A 82 3.32 -13.14 -16.25
C TYR A 82 2.27 -13.25 -17.37
N LEU A 83 2.69 -13.12 -18.62
CA LEU A 83 1.83 -13.23 -19.79
C LEU A 83 1.29 -14.67 -19.96
N VAL A 84 2.18 -15.65 -19.90
CA VAL A 84 1.82 -17.08 -20.02
C VAL A 84 0.90 -17.49 -18.87
N THR A 85 1.21 -17.12 -17.64
CA THR A 85 0.35 -17.38 -16.47
C THR A 85 -1.03 -16.74 -16.67
N SER A 86 -1.10 -15.52 -17.16
CA SER A 86 -2.36 -14.83 -17.44
C SER A 86 -3.22 -15.57 -18.48
N LEU A 87 -2.60 -16.11 -19.51
CA LEU A 87 -3.30 -16.90 -20.55
C LEU A 87 -3.77 -18.26 -20.01
N LEU A 88 -2.95 -18.96 -19.22
CA LEU A 88 -3.31 -20.22 -18.58
C LEU A 88 -4.50 -20.06 -17.61
N TRP A 89 -4.56 -18.93 -16.92
CA TRP A 89 -5.68 -18.58 -16.06
C TRP A 89 -7.03 -18.52 -16.76
N ARG A 90 -7.04 -18.10 -18.03
CA ARG A 90 -8.25 -18.08 -18.85
C ARG A 90 -8.94 -19.45 -18.89
N PHE A 91 -8.16 -20.53 -18.99
CA PHE A 91 -8.68 -21.88 -19.07
C PHE A 91 -9.06 -22.46 -17.69
N ARG A 92 -8.30 -22.13 -16.66
CA ARG A 92 -8.56 -22.60 -15.29
C ARG A 92 -9.72 -21.86 -14.61
N ALA A 93 -9.86 -20.57 -14.84
CA ALA A 93 -11.00 -19.79 -14.39
C ALA A 93 -12.33 -20.42 -14.86
N ALA A 94 -12.31 -21.12 -15.98
CA ALA A 94 -13.47 -21.84 -16.48
C ALA A 94 -13.98 -22.98 -15.57
N LYS A 95 -13.18 -23.49 -14.66
CA LYS A 95 -13.53 -24.59 -13.74
C LYS A 95 -13.98 -24.09 -12.35
N LEU A 96 -13.93 -22.78 -12.11
CA LEU A 96 -14.32 -22.21 -10.82
C LEU A 96 -15.84 -22.19 -10.66
N PRO A 97 -16.36 -22.26 -9.42
CA PRO A 97 -17.77 -22.20 -9.15
C PRO A 97 -18.38 -20.89 -9.67
N ARG A 98 -19.66 -20.93 -9.98
CA ARG A 98 -20.40 -19.70 -10.31
C ARG A 98 -20.50 -18.83 -9.07
N THR A 99 -20.29 -17.53 -9.22
CA THR A 99 -20.38 -16.52 -8.17
C THR A 99 -21.22 -15.36 -8.64
N ASP A 100 -21.81 -14.62 -7.69
CA ASP A 100 -22.57 -13.40 -8.00
C ASP A 100 -21.64 -12.28 -8.46
N VAL A 101 -20.44 -12.23 -7.89
CA VAL A 101 -19.46 -11.17 -8.11
C VAL A 101 -18.08 -11.76 -8.39
N VAL A 102 -17.41 -11.19 -9.38
CA VAL A 102 -15.98 -11.37 -9.63
C VAL A 102 -15.31 -10.03 -9.31
N ALA A 103 -14.36 -10.00 -8.40
CA ALA A 103 -13.62 -8.80 -8.02
C ALA A 103 -12.12 -8.95 -8.33
N THR A 104 -11.57 -8.10 -9.19
CA THR A 104 -10.12 -8.06 -9.43
C THR A 104 -9.47 -7.05 -8.50
N VAL A 105 -8.43 -7.49 -7.78
CA VAL A 105 -7.73 -6.64 -6.80
C VAL A 105 -6.68 -5.74 -7.47
N SER A 106 -6.41 -5.95 -8.74
CA SER A 106 -5.57 -5.07 -9.55
C SER A 106 -6.06 -5.01 -11.01
N ASP A 107 -5.51 -4.07 -11.76
CA ASP A 107 -5.70 -3.91 -13.19
C ASP A 107 -4.65 -4.64 -14.04
N TYR A 108 -3.83 -5.48 -13.44
CA TYR A 108 -2.84 -6.28 -14.15
C TYR A 108 -3.47 -7.38 -15.01
N PHE A 109 -2.81 -7.76 -16.10
CA PHE A 109 -3.28 -8.79 -17.04
C PHE A 109 -3.69 -10.08 -16.37
N CYS A 110 -2.92 -10.54 -15.38
CA CYS A 110 -3.20 -11.78 -14.66
C CYS A 110 -4.48 -11.74 -13.82
N ASP A 111 -5.00 -10.56 -13.54
CA ASP A 111 -6.30 -10.38 -12.89
C ASP A 111 -7.40 -10.13 -13.93
N ILE A 112 -7.12 -9.32 -14.95
CA ILE A 112 -8.11 -8.91 -15.94
C ILE A 112 -8.49 -10.05 -16.92
N ILE A 113 -7.53 -10.85 -17.39
CA ILE A 113 -7.81 -11.92 -18.36
C ILE A 113 -8.74 -12.99 -17.78
N PRO A 114 -8.51 -13.55 -16.57
CA PRO A 114 -9.46 -14.48 -15.96
C PRO A 114 -10.81 -13.83 -15.65
N ALA A 115 -10.86 -12.56 -15.23
CA ALA A 115 -12.11 -11.85 -14.98
C ALA A 115 -12.96 -11.73 -16.26
N LEU A 116 -12.35 -11.38 -17.39
CA LEU A 116 -13.05 -11.35 -18.70
C LEU A 116 -13.61 -12.72 -19.11
N ALA A 117 -12.85 -13.78 -18.87
CA ALA A 117 -13.29 -15.14 -19.17
C ALA A 117 -14.48 -15.57 -18.29
N LEU A 118 -14.44 -15.23 -17.00
CA LEU A 118 -15.52 -15.49 -16.04
C LEU A 118 -16.76 -14.67 -16.39
N LYS A 119 -16.62 -13.36 -16.62
CA LYS A 119 -17.74 -12.48 -17.00
C LYS A 119 -18.48 -13.00 -18.24
N LYS A 120 -17.74 -13.45 -19.26
CA LYS A 120 -18.34 -14.02 -20.48
C LYS A 120 -19.15 -15.28 -20.19
N ARG A 121 -18.76 -16.07 -19.19
CA ARG A 121 -19.35 -17.40 -18.92
C ARG A 121 -20.45 -17.38 -17.87
N THR A 122 -20.37 -16.52 -16.86
CA THR A 122 -21.17 -16.64 -15.64
C THR A 122 -22.17 -15.53 -15.45
N ASN A 123 -22.18 -14.50 -16.24
CA ASN A 123 -22.96 -13.27 -16.02
C ASN A 123 -22.76 -12.63 -14.62
N ALA A 124 -21.67 -12.97 -13.92
CA ALA A 124 -21.34 -12.37 -12.64
C ALA A 124 -21.07 -10.87 -12.79
N LYS A 125 -21.42 -10.08 -11.77
CA LYS A 125 -21.03 -8.67 -11.71
C LYS A 125 -19.50 -8.60 -11.58
N TRP A 126 -18.82 -7.88 -12.47
CA TRP A 126 -17.37 -7.69 -12.40
C TRP A 126 -17.05 -6.32 -11.83
N ILE A 127 -16.35 -6.30 -10.67
CA ILE A 127 -15.82 -5.12 -10.02
C ILE A 127 -14.29 -5.11 -10.21
N ALA A 128 -13.75 -4.06 -10.84
CA ALA A 128 -12.32 -3.93 -11.06
C ALA A 128 -11.72 -2.88 -10.10
N TRP A 129 -10.76 -3.29 -9.26
CA TRP A 129 -9.97 -2.34 -8.46
C TRP A 129 -8.78 -1.82 -9.26
N ILE A 130 -8.53 -0.51 -9.17
CA ILE A 130 -7.42 0.16 -9.85
C ILE A 130 -6.74 1.08 -8.83
N HIS A 131 -5.48 0.82 -8.55
CA HIS A 131 -4.75 1.49 -7.47
C HIS A 131 -3.89 2.66 -7.93
N HIS A 132 -3.33 2.59 -9.14
CA HIS A 132 -2.40 3.60 -9.65
C HIS A 132 -2.41 3.64 -11.18
N CYS A 133 -1.85 4.72 -11.73
CA CYS A 133 -1.51 4.83 -13.14
C CYS A 133 -0.02 4.58 -13.34
N GLU A 134 0.33 3.80 -14.33
CA GLU A 134 1.74 3.70 -14.77
C GLU A 134 2.20 5.05 -15.32
N THR A 135 3.38 5.47 -14.87
CA THR A 135 4.06 6.68 -15.35
C THR A 135 4.49 6.51 -16.81
N ASP A 136 4.62 7.61 -17.54
CA ASP A 136 5.13 7.57 -18.91
C ASP A 136 6.46 6.81 -18.96
N PRO A 137 6.61 5.84 -19.88
CA PRO A 137 7.83 5.03 -19.98
C PRO A 137 9.11 5.83 -20.17
N LYS A 138 9.03 7.07 -20.67
CA LYS A 138 10.18 7.96 -20.85
C LYS A 138 10.65 8.57 -19.52
N GLU A 139 9.75 8.72 -18.57
CA GLU A 139 10.02 9.33 -17.26
C GLU A 139 10.34 8.28 -16.19
N ARG A 140 9.96 7.01 -16.45
CA ARG A 140 10.12 5.93 -15.49
C ARG A 140 11.54 5.36 -15.51
N PRO A 141 12.26 5.30 -14.37
CA PRO A 141 13.57 4.68 -14.29
C PRO A 141 13.50 3.17 -14.57
N GLY A 142 14.59 2.61 -15.12
CA GLY A 142 14.70 1.17 -15.36
C GLY A 142 14.73 0.79 -16.84
N ASN A 143 14.35 -0.46 -17.17
CA ASN A 143 14.39 -0.95 -18.54
C ASN A 143 13.22 -0.36 -19.36
N ARG A 144 13.56 0.43 -20.39
CA ARG A 144 12.59 1.15 -21.23
C ARG A 144 11.59 0.22 -21.92
N LEU A 145 12.03 -0.94 -22.40
CA LEU A 145 11.16 -1.91 -23.08
C LEU A 145 10.11 -2.47 -22.10
N VAL A 146 10.55 -2.84 -20.89
CA VAL A 146 9.63 -3.33 -19.83
C VAL A 146 8.65 -2.25 -19.43
N ASN A 147 9.10 -1.01 -19.26
CA ASN A 147 8.24 0.12 -18.93
C ASN A 147 7.19 0.37 -20.03
N GLU A 148 7.59 0.36 -21.30
CA GLU A 148 6.69 0.52 -22.44
C GLU A 148 5.63 -0.59 -22.50
N LEU A 149 6.05 -1.85 -22.31
CA LEU A 149 5.14 -2.98 -22.30
C LEU A 149 4.15 -2.91 -21.15
N THR A 150 4.61 -2.60 -19.95
CA THR A 150 3.74 -2.43 -18.76
C THR A 150 2.72 -1.32 -18.98
N PHE A 151 3.15 -0.18 -19.50
CA PHE A 151 2.29 0.94 -19.82
C PHE A 151 1.21 0.58 -20.87
N ARG A 152 1.60 -0.10 -21.95
CA ARG A 152 0.66 -0.59 -22.98
C ARG A 152 -0.33 -1.61 -22.42
N MET A 153 0.13 -2.49 -21.55
CA MET A 153 -0.70 -3.48 -20.88
C MET A 153 -1.76 -2.82 -20.01
N GLN A 154 -1.39 -1.80 -19.22
CA GLN A 154 -2.35 -1.06 -18.41
C GLN A 154 -3.38 -0.34 -19.26
N ARG A 155 -2.96 0.31 -20.36
CA ARG A 155 -3.89 0.94 -21.31
C ARG A 155 -4.87 -0.05 -21.91
N TRP A 156 -4.40 -1.26 -22.23
CA TRP A 156 -5.28 -2.33 -22.70
C TRP A 156 -6.27 -2.76 -21.59
N SER A 157 -5.81 -2.93 -20.36
CA SER A 157 -6.65 -3.26 -19.21
C SER A 157 -7.74 -2.20 -19.00
N PHE A 158 -7.39 -0.93 -19.05
CA PHE A 158 -8.36 0.18 -18.90
C PHE A 158 -9.45 0.14 -19.99
N LYS A 159 -9.07 -0.12 -21.27
CA LYS A 159 -10.04 -0.30 -22.34
C LYS A 159 -11.00 -1.46 -22.07
N ARG A 160 -10.51 -2.56 -21.50
CA ARG A 160 -11.35 -3.73 -21.17
C ARG A 160 -12.22 -3.48 -19.95
N ILE A 161 -11.71 -2.83 -18.93
CA ILE A 161 -12.46 -2.43 -17.74
C ILE A 161 -13.58 -1.46 -18.15
N ALA A 162 -13.27 -0.40 -18.87
CA ALA A 162 -14.27 0.58 -19.30
C ALA A 162 -15.40 -0.06 -20.13
N ALA A 163 -15.06 -0.99 -21.00
CA ALA A 163 -16.03 -1.65 -21.90
C ALA A 163 -16.85 -2.78 -21.24
N ARG A 164 -16.31 -3.44 -20.19
CA ARG A 164 -16.87 -4.73 -19.73
C ARG A 164 -17.11 -4.84 -18.22
N ALA A 165 -16.41 -4.06 -17.38
CA ALA A 165 -16.65 -4.10 -15.95
C ALA A 165 -17.97 -3.42 -15.59
N ASP A 166 -18.69 -3.98 -14.62
CA ASP A 166 -19.92 -3.37 -14.11
C ASP A 166 -19.61 -2.21 -13.16
N ALA A 167 -18.44 -2.25 -12.51
CA ALA A 167 -17.92 -1.14 -11.73
C ALA A 167 -16.38 -1.10 -11.76
N ALA A 168 -15.80 0.11 -11.75
CA ALA A 168 -14.41 0.35 -11.47
C ALA A 168 -14.29 1.03 -10.10
N TRP A 169 -13.53 0.43 -9.21
CA TRP A 169 -13.26 1.00 -7.90
C TRP A 169 -11.83 1.54 -7.91
N ILE A 170 -11.69 2.82 -7.72
CA ILE A 170 -10.43 3.57 -7.84
C ILE A 170 -10.07 4.24 -6.51
N ASN A 171 -8.80 4.34 -6.19
CA ASN A 171 -8.38 5.01 -4.97
C ASN A 171 -8.82 6.47 -4.96
N ASP A 172 -9.26 6.97 -3.80
CA ASP A 172 -9.56 8.38 -3.61
C ASP A 172 -8.27 9.18 -3.37
N THR A 173 -7.49 9.33 -4.44
CA THR A 173 -6.19 10.00 -4.48
C THR A 173 -6.04 10.77 -5.79
N LEU A 174 -4.96 11.54 -5.95
CA LEU A 174 -4.65 12.20 -7.22
C LEU A 174 -4.46 11.19 -8.38
N ALA A 175 -3.86 10.04 -8.08
CA ALA A 175 -3.78 8.96 -9.07
C ALA A 175 -5.18 8.47 -9.46
N GLY A 176 -6.13 8.44 -8.52
CA GLY A 176 -7.53 8.13 -8.80
C GLY A 176 -8.21 9.16 -9.69
N ASP A 177 -7.89 10.45 -9.56
CA ASP A 177 -8.42 11.49 -10.44
C ASP A 177 -7.99 11.27 -11.90
N GLU A 178 -6.73 10.88 -12.10
CA GLU A 178 -6.21 10.52 -13.43
C GLU A 178 -6.83 9.24 -13.97
N ILE A 179 -7.01 8.21 -13.12
CA ILE A 179 -7.69 6.96 -13.49
C ILE A 179 -9.12 7.26 -13.94
N GLU A 180 -9.87 8.04 -13.18
CA GLU A 180 -11.24 8.44 -13.51
C GLU A 180 -11.30 9.16 -14.85
N ARG A 181 -10.45 10.17 -15.04
CA ARG A 181 -10.35 10.90 -16.31
C ARG A 181 -10.12 9.95 -17.50
N ARG A 182 -9.22 8.98 -17.37
CA ARG A 182 -8.94 7.99 -18.42
C ARG A 182 -10.12 7.06 -18.68
N LEU A 183 -10.79 6.56 -17.63
CA LEU A 183 -11.95 5.69 -17.78
C LEU A 183 -13.13 6.41 -18.44
N LEU A 184 -13.40 7.67 -18.05
CA LEU A 184 -14.43 8.51 -18.69
C LEU A 184 -14.11 8.75 -20.16
N ALA A 185 -12.85 9.07 -20.49
CA ALA A 185 -12.40 9.24 -21.88
C ALA A 185 -12.52 7.96 -22.73
N LEU A 186 -12.52 6.78 -22.09
CA LEU A 186 -12.78 5.49 -22.73
C LEU A 186 -14.26 5.13 -22.81
N GLY A 187 -15.16 6.04 -22.42
CA GLY A 187 -16.61 5.86 -22.48
C GLY A 187 -17.24 5.12 -21.31
N MET A 188 -16.52 4.93 -20.19
CA MET A 188 -17.12 4.35 -18.99
C MET A 188 -18.07 5.39 -18.34
N PRO A 189 -19.33 5.04 -18.04
CA PRO A 189 -20.22 5.96 -17.35
C PRO A 189 -19.71 6.31 -15.94
N ALA A 190 -19.81 7.57 -15.53
CA ALA A 190 -19.39 8.01 -14.19
C ALA A 190 -20.09 7.20 -13.06
N SER A 191 -21.35 6.80 -13.28
CA SER A 191 -22.12 5.98 -12.33
C SER A 191 -21.52 4.59 -12.08
N ARG A 192 -20.61 4.12 -12.90
CA ARG A 192 -19.86 2.86 -12.71
C ARG A 192 -18.51 3.06 -12.06
N ILE A 193 -18.10 4.31 -11.82
CA ILE A 193 -16.83 4.61 -11.18
C ILE A 193 -17.11 4.94 -9.71
N ARG A 194 -16.46 4.22 -8.80
CA ARG A 194 -16.57 4.41 -7.36
C ARG A 194 -15.21 4.75 -6.78
N ARG A 195 -15.15 5.79 -5.95
CA ARG A 195 -13.99 6.10 -5.12
C ARG A 195 -13.94 5.14 -3.94
N MET A 196 -12.80 4.48 -3.74
CA MET A 196 -12.51 3.64 -2.59
C MET A 196 -11.42 4.27 -1.74
N GLN A 197 -11.55 4.14 -0.44
CA GLN A 197 -10.55 4.63 0.51
C GLN A 197 -9.71 3.47 1.05
N ASN A 198 -8.47 3.75 1.40
CA ASN A 198 -7.70 2.88 2.28
C ASN A 198 -8.04 3.20 3.73
N GLY A 199 -7.72 2.29 4.61
CA GLY A 199 -8.00 2.45 6.03
C GLY A 199 -6.91 1.89 6.91
N ILE A 200 -7.18 1.91 8.20
CA ILE A 200 -6.35 1.39 9.28
C ILE A 200 -7.21 0.57 10.24
N ASP A 201 -6.60 -0.33 10.98
CA ASP A 201 -7.29 -1.07 12.06
C ASP A 201 -7.24 -0.22 13.35
N LEU A 202 -8.18 0.72 13.43
CA LEU A 202 -8.23 1.70 14.52
C LEU A 202 -8.33 1.02 15.89
N ALA A 203 -9.08 -0.07 15.99
CA ALA A 203 -9.25 -0.82 17.25
C ALA A 203 -7.91 -1.49 17.66
N ALA A 204 -7.23 -2.15 16.72
CA ALA A 204 -5.93 -2.77 16.99
C ALA A 204 -4.87 -1.72 17.37
N ILE A 205 -4.83 -0.59 16.67
CA ILE A 205 -3.92 0.52 16.99
C ILE A 205 -4.23 1.07 18.39
N THR A 206 -5.50 1.34 18.70
CA THR A 206 -5.89 1.94 19.99
C THR A 206 -5.59 1.00 21.16
N SER A 207 -5.80 -0.31 20.99
CA SER A 207 -5.56 -1.31 22.04
C SER A 207 -4.08 -1.65 22.26
N ALA A 208 -3.23 -1.41 21.26
CA ALA A 208 -1.80 -1.69 21.37
C ALA A 208 -1.15 -0.84 22.48
N ARG A 209 -0.29 -1.48 23.27
CA ARG A 209 0.43 -0.83 24.39
C ARG A 209 1.93 -0.88 24.11
N PRO A 210 2.66 0.24 24.13
CA PRO A 210 4.10 0.24 24.07
C PRO A 210 4.68 -0.34 25.35
N GLN A 211 5.84 -0.98 25.24
CA GLN A 211 6.56 -1.44 26.43
C GLN A 211 7.22 -0.26 27.17
N THR A 212 7.85 0.62 26.42
CA THR A 212 8.50 1.85 26.90
C THR A 212 8.49 2.90 25.79
N LEU A 213 8.65 4.19 26.13
CA LEU A 213 9.05 5.20 25.16
C LEU A 213 10.55 5.02 24.89
N ALA A 214 10.92 4.48 23.75
CA ALA A 214 12.28 4.04 23.46
C ALA A 214 13.03 4.96 22.46
N THR A 215 12.31 5.83 21.73
CA THR A 215 12.90 6.65 20.68
C THR A 215 12.15 7.98 20.51
N ASP A 216 12.87 9.03 20.07
CA ASP A 216 12.23 10.31 19.77
C ASP A 216 11.45 10.24 18.45
N ALA A 217 11.98 9.55 17.44
CA ALA A 217 11.31 9.42 16.15
C ALA A 217 11.32 7.98 15.63
N VAL A 218 10.32 7.63 14.80
CA VAL A 218 10.29 6.39 14.03
C VAL A 218 10.09 6.69 12.56
N MET A 219 10.77 5.94 11.69
CA MET A 219 10.53 5.89 10.25
C MET A 219 10.03 4.51 9.87
N ILE A 220 8.95 4.45 9.09
CA ILE A 220 8.30 3.19 8.70
C ILE A 220 8.47 2.95 7.20
N GLY A 221 9.12 1.82 6.87
CA GLY A 221 9.45 1.46 5.50
C GLY A 221 10.69 2.20 4.99
N VAL A 222 11.82 1.49 4.95
CA VAL A 222 13.15 2.06 4.63
C VAL A 222 13.53 1.65 3.21
N ARG A 223 13.18 2.51 2.25
CA ARG A 223 13.36 2.27 0.80
C ARG A 223 13.66 3.58 0.08
N PRO A 224 14.27 3.56 -1.13
CA PRO A 224 14.61 4.78 -1.86
C PRO A 224 13.44 5.77 -2.02
N ASN A 225 12.27 5.31 -2.43
CA ASN A 225 11.09 6.16 -2.60
C ASN A 225 10.47 6.66 -1.28
N LYS A 226 10.93 6.13 -0.14
CA LYS A 226 10.53 6.58 1.20
C LYS A 226 11.56 7.53 1.83
N GLY A 227 12.55 7.99 1.06
CA GLY A 227 13.57 8.92 1.53
C GLY A 227 14.73 8.25 2.26
N LEU A 228 15.07 7.00 1.89
CA LEU A 228 16.23 6.29 2.45
C LEU A 228 17.50 7.13 2.45
N HIS A 229 17.77 7.88 1.39
CA HIS A 229 18.98 8.67 1.22
C HIS A 229 18.92 10.03 1.94
N ASP A 230 17.73 10.44 2.39
CA ASP A 230 17.52 11.70 3.11
C ASP A 230 17.73 11.53 4.63
N ILE A 231 17.76 10.29 5.12
CA ILE A 231 17.89 9.99 6.55
C ILE A 231 19.13 10.66 7.13
N ILE A 232 20.32 10.41 6.55
CA ILE A 232 21.60 10.90 7.07
C ILE A 232 21.66 12.42 7.01
N PRO A 233 21.46 13.09 5.84
CA PRO A 233 21.58 14.54 5.77
C PRO A 233 20.59 15.27 6.69
N ILE A 234 19.39 14.73 6.91
CA ILE A 234 18.43 15.31 7.86
C ILE A 234 18.91 15.05 9.30
N TRP A 235 19.30 13.80 9.62
CA TRP A 235 19.62 13.42 11.00
C TRP A 235 20.89 14.05 11.53
N GLU A 236 21.90 14.28 10.70
CA GLU A 236 23.07 15.09 11.08
C GLU A 236 22.69 16.53 11.48
N ARG A 237 21.72 17.12 10.80
CA ARG A 237 21.19 18.45 11.14
C ARG A 237 20.40 18.43 12.44
N VAL A 238 19.57 17.38 12.64
CA VAL A 238 18.88 17.18 13.92
C VAL A 238 19.88 17.09 15.06
N GLN A 239 20.95 16.29 14.91
CA GLN A 239 21.98 16.17 15.96
C GLN A 239 22.71 17.48 16.26
N ARG A 240 22.90 18.37 15.28
CA ARG A 240 23.49 19.71 15.52
C ARG A 240 22.53 20.62 16.28
N LEU A 241 21.23 20.53 16.05
CA LEU A 241 20.21 21.36 16.69
C LEU A 241 19.80 20.83 18.07
N ARG A 242 19.69 19.50 18.18
CA ARG A 242 19.26 18.81 19.40
C ARG A 242 20.06 17.50 19.57
N PRO A 243 21.26 17.58 20.18
CA PRO A 243 22.13 16.42 20.38
C PRO A 243 21.44 15.30 21.16
N GLY A 244 21.69 14.06 20.79
CA GLY A 244 21.13 12.87 21.44
C GLY A 244 19.70 12.50 21.00
N THR A 245 19.12 13.20 20.05
CA THR A 245 17.81 12.82 19.47
C THR A 245 17.91 11.48 18.75
N THR A 246 17.06 10.53 19.11
CA THR A 246 17.11 9.15 18.63
C THR A 246 16.10 8.88 17.52
N LEU A 247 16.45 7.98 16.57
CA LEU A 247 15.60 7.52 15.48
C LEU A 247 15.58 6.00 15.44
N THR A 248 14.39 5.41 15.26
CA THR A 248 14.25 4.00 14.94
C THR A 248 13.77 3.83 13.49
N LEU A 249 14.51 3.07 12.69
CA LEU A 249 14.13 2.67 11.33
C LEU A 249 13.46 1.31 11.42
N MET A 250 12.21 1.17 10.92
CA MET A 250 11.48 -0.09 10.99
C MET A 250 10.69 -0.42 9.73
N GLY A 251 10.37 -1.68 9.57
CA GLY A 251 9.54 -2.18 8.47
C GLY A 251 10.35 -2.69 7.28
N GLY A 252 9.67 -2.80 6.12
CA GLY A 252 10.28 -3.31 4.89
C GLY A 252 11.46 -2.45 4.45
N MET A 253 12.64 -3.07 4.40
CA MET A 253 13.91 -2.43 4.04
C MET A 253 14.40 -2.92 2.69
N SER A 254 14.89 -2.01 1.87
CA SER A 254 15.57 -2.37 0.62
C SER A 254 16.57 -1.28 0.23
N GLY A 255 17.78 -1.71 -0.16
CA GLY A 255 18.88 -0.80 -0.52
C GLY A 255 19.54 -0.09 0.66
N GLU A 256 19.25 -0.53 1.89
CA GLU A 256 19.68 0.13 3.13
C GLU A 256 21.15 -0.11 3.52
N THR A 257 21.83 -1.10 2.91
CA THR A 257 23.15 -1.56 3.36
C THR A 257 24.18 -0.43 3.47
N GLU A 258 24.27 0.42 2.47
CA GLU A 258 25.22 1.54 2.46
C GLU A 258 24.82 2.62 3.46
N VAL A 259 23.54 2.89 3.61
CA VAL A 259 23.02 3.88 4.59
C VAL A 259 23.29 3.39 6.02
N VAL A 260 23.10 2.09 6.30
CA VAL A 260 23.41 1.51 7.63
C VAL A 260 24.90 1.63 7.96
N LYS A 261 25.79 1.28 7.02
CA LYS A 261 27.23 1.45 7.20
C LYS A 261 27.60 2.92 7.50
N GLU A 262 26.96 3.85 6.81
CA GLU A 262 27.24 5.27 7.01
C GLU A 262 26.69 5.77 8.35
N ILE A 263 25.54 5.30 8.81
CA ILE A 263 25.01 5.56 10.16
C ILE A 263 26.02 5.11 11.23
N GLU A 264 26.58 3.90 11.07
CA GLU A 264 27.58 3.35 11.99
C GLU A 264 28.88 4.17 11.96
N ARG A 265 29.36 4.54 10.77
CA ARG A 265 30.57 5.35 10.57
C ARG A 265 30.44 6.72 11.26
N LEU A 266 29.27 7.36 11.11
CA LEU A 266 29.00 8.69 11.68
C LEU A 266 28.56 8.62 13.16
N LYS A 267 28.37 7.42 13.70
CA LYS A 267 27.88 7.17 15.07
C LYS A 267 26.58 7.91 15.38
N LEU A 268 25.69 7.97 14.40
CA LEU A 268 24.40 8.61 14.59
C LEU A 268 23.51 7.75 15.52
N PRO A 269 22.72 8.36 16.42
CA PRO A 269 21.83 7.63 17.34
C PRO A 269 20.58 7.10 16.60
N ILE A 270 20.82 6.24 15.62
CA ILE A 270 19.82 5.62 14.76
C ILE A 270 19.86 4.12 14.96
N THR A 271 18.74 3.54 15.37
CA THR A 271 18.57 2.09 15.53
C THR A 271 17.83 1.51 14.35
N VAL A 272 18.34 0.41 13.80
CA VAL A 272 17.66 -0.36 12.74
C VAL A 272 16.96 -1.54 13.37
N PHE A 273 15.63 -1.49 13.38
CA PHE A 273 14.80 -2.57 13.91
C PHE A 273 14.38 -3.52 12.78
N LYS A 274 14.89 -4.74 12.81
CA LYS A 274 14.54 -5.82 11.87
C LYS A 274 13.84 -6.94 12.65
N PRO A 275 12.54 -7.22 12.39
CA PRO A 275 11.90 -8.39 12.99
C PRO A 275 12.61 -9.68 12.59
N ALA A 276 12.78 -10.60 13.53
CA ALA A 276 13.50 -11.85 13.31
C ALA A 276 12.96 -12.66 12.12
N ASN A 277 11.64 -12.62 11.91
CA ASN A 277 10.96 -13.33 10.82
C ASN A 277 10.56 -12.38 9.64
N GLY A 278 11.14 -11.18 9.58
CA GLY A 278 10.82 -10.18 8.55
C GLY A 278 9.41 -9.58 8.62
N PHE A 279 8.60 -9.98 9.60
CA PHE A 279 7.22 -9.53 9.80
C PHE A 279 6.90 -9.43 11.29
N LEU A 280 6.12 -8.42 11.67
CA LEU A 280 5.54 -8.27 13.01
C LEU A 280 4.04 -8.52 12.97
N PRO A 281 3.48 -9.27 13.93
CA PRO A 281 2.04 -9.28 14.16
C PRO A 281 1.53 -7.85 14.42
N ALA A 282 0.30 -7.57 14.01
CA ALA A 282 -0.25 -6.21 14.05
C ALA A 282 -0.16 -5.55 15.45
N ALA A 283 -0.45 -6.32 16.51
CA ALA A 283 -0.37 -5.80 17.88
C ALA A 283 1.06 -5.37 18.26
N GLU A 284 2.06 -6.17 17.89
CA GLU A 284 3.47 -5.86 18.15
C GLU A 284 3.97 -4.71 17.27
N TYR A 285 3.52 -4.65 16.01
CA TYR A 285 3.83 -3.59 15.08
C TYR A 285 3.31 -2.22 15.60
N TYR A 286 2.05 -2.17 16.03
CA TYR A 286 1.48 -0.93 16.57
C TYR A 286 2.06 -0.56 17.93
N ALA A 287 2.37 -1.55 18.78
CA ALA A 287 3.08 -1.30 20.04
C ALA A 287 4.44 -0.65 19.77
N LYS A 288 5.17 -1.16 18.76
CA LYS A 288 6.48 -0.63 18.37
C LYS A 288 6.41 0.79 17.82
N ILE A 289 5.40 1.12 17.02
CA ILE A 289 5.16 2.51 16.56
C ILE A 289 4.97 3.45 17.76
N LYS A 290 4.18 3.02 18.76
CA LYS A 290 3.89 3.83 19.96
C LYS A 290 5.07 4.01 20.91
N GLU A 291 6.19 3.33 20.69
CA GLU A 291 7.45 3.58 21.43
C GLU A 291 8.14 4.87 21.00
N ALA A 292 7.69 5.51 19.91
CA ALA A 292 8.21 6.76 19.42
C ALA A 292 7.32 7.96 19.82
N LYS A 293 7.92 9.15 19.86
CA LYS A 293 7.20 10.41 20.08
C LYS A 293 6.59 10.95 18.79
N ILE A 294 7.33 10.88 17.67
CA ILE A 294 6.90 11.40 16.36
C ILE A 294 7.14 10.40 15.23
N LEU A 295 6.40 10.55 14.13
CA LEU A 295 6.74 9.90 12.86
C LEU A 295 7.62 10.82 12.02
N PHE A 296 8.75 10.31 11.55
CA PHE A 296 9.63 10.90 10.55
C PHE A 296 9.31 10.26 9.18
N ALA A 297 8.74 11.03 8.25
CA ALA A 297 8.26 10.51 6.97
C ALA A 297 8.80 11.31 5.76
N PRO A 298 10.08 11.16 5.39
CA PRO A 298 10.70 11.86 4.27
C PRO A 298 10.42 11.20 2.92
N SER A 299 9.20 10.69 2.71
CA SER A 299 8.82 10.01 1.47
C SER A 299 8.84 10.96 0.28
N HIS A 300 9.43 10.52 -0.85
CA HIS A 300 9.43 11.27 -2.11
C HIS A 300 8.15 11.02 -2.91
N GLU A 301 7.52 9.88 -2.70
CA GLU A 301 6.32 9.47 -3.42
C GLU A 301 5.42 8.64 -2.53
N GLU A 302 4.13 8.95 -2.54
CA GLU A 302 3.08 8.19 -1.85
C GLU A 302 1.80 8.18 -2.66
N GLY A 303 1.16 7.01 -2.67
CA GLY A 303 -0.19 6.89 -3.20
C GLY A 303 -1.26 7.30 -2.18
N TRP A 304 -1.06 6.91 -0.91
CA TRP A 304 -2.00 7.19 0.18
C TRP A 304 -1.30 7.42 1.53
N GLY A 305 -0.27 6.63 1.85
CA GLY A 305 0.50 6.76 3.09
C GLY A 305 -0.13 6.05 4.29
N ILE A 306 -0.45 4.76 4.17
CA ILE A 306 -1.06 3.97 5.27
C ILE A 306 -0.26 4.12 6.57
N ALA A 307 1.06 4.02 6.53
CA ALA A 307 1.92 4.16 7.71
C ALA A 307 1.80 5.53 8.39
N VAL A 308 1.56 6.60 7.62
CA VAL A 308 1.30 7.95 8.16
C VAL A 308 -0.02 7.96 8.92
N CYS A 309 -1.08 7.38 8.36
CA CYS A 309 -2.37 7.28 9.02
C CYS A 309 -2.32 6.42 10.29
N GLU A 310 -1.59 5.30 10.25
CA GLU A 310 -1.37 4.43 11.41
C GLU A 310 -0.63 5.16 12.54
N ALA A 311 0.40 5.93 12.22
CA ALA A 311 1.12 6.75 13.21
C ALA A 311 0.23 7.84 13.80
N MET A 312 -0.57 8.54 12.98
CA MET A 312 -1.56 9.52 13.45
C MET A 312 -2.57 8.86 14.41
N ALA A 313 -3.10 7.68 14.07
CA ALA A 313 -4.01 6.93 14.93
C ALA A 313 -3.34 6.42 16.22
N ALA A 314 -2.04 6.14 16.15
CA ALA A 314 -1.23 5.79 17.32
C ALA A 314 -0.95 7.01 18.23
N GLY A 315 -1.36 8.22 17.81
CA GLY A 315 -1.17 9.46 18.57
C GLY A 315 0.17 10.15 18.33
N LEU A 316 0.90 9.80 17.26
CA LEU A 316 2.15 10.44 16.95
C LEU A 316 1.93 11.67 16.06
N PRO A 317 2.46 12.85 16.42
CA PRO A 317 2.68 13.92 15.46
C PRO A 317 3.51 13.45 14.27
N VAL A 318 3.14 13.87 13.07
CA VAL A 318 3.81 13.49 11.84
C VAL A 318 4.59 14.68 11.27
N VAL A 319 5.88 14.49 10.99
CA VAL A 319 6.71 15.41 10.21
C VAL A 319 7.00 14.75 8.86
N ALA A 320 6.57 15.35 7.78
CA ALA A 320 6.63 14.73 6.46
C ALA A 320 6.89 15.76 5.35
N TYR A 321 7.43 15.32 4.22
CA TYR A 321 7.41 16.14 3.01
C TYR A 321 5.98 16.43 2.58
N ASP A 322 5.77 17.63 2.02
CA ASP A 322 4.47 18.12 1.57
C ASP A 322 4.09 17.50 0.21
N LEU A 323 3.72 16.23 0.25
CA LEU A 323 3.32 15.50 -0.95
C LEU A 323 1.85 15.80 -1.32
N PRO A 324 1.53 15.90 -2.62
CA PRO A 324 0.15 16.12 -3.07
C PRO A 324 -0.86 15.09 -2.52
N ALA A 325 -0.43 13.83 -2.33
CA ALA A 325 -1.26 12.80 -1.72
C ALA A 325 -1.59 13.14 -0.25
N TYR A 326 -0.63 13.65 0.51
CA TYR A 326 -0.84 14.02 1.91
C TYR A 326 -1.71 15.27 2.05
N GLN A 327 -1.53 16.26 1.17
CA GLN A 327 -2.40 17.44 1.14
C GLN A 327 -3.86 17.05 0.93
N LYS A 328 -4.14 16.12 0.02
CA LYS A 328 -5.50 15.65 -0.27
C LYS A 328 -6.10 14.84 0.89
N ILE A 329 -5.33 13.97 1.52
CA ILE A 329 -5.82 12.99 2.49
C ILE A 329 -5.77 13.52 3.92
N TYR A 330 -4.67 14.17 4.29
CA TYR A 330 -4.37 14.54 5.68
C TYR A 330 -4.44 16.03 5.96
N CYS A 331 -4.86 16.85 5.04
CA CYS A 331 -4.99 18.31 5.03
C CYS A 331 -4.74 18.99 6.40
N GLY A 332 -3.52 19.51 6.62
CA GLY A 332 -3.13 20.21 7.85
C GLY A 332 -2.93 19.36 9.11
N ALA A 333 -3.13 18.03 9.03
CA ALA A 333 -2.95 17.13 10.18
C ALA A 333 -1.51 16.64 10.38
N TYR A 334 -0.54 17.20 9.67
CA TYR A 334 0.88 16.90 9.77
C TYR A 334 1.72 18.18 9.63
N LYS A 335 2.99 18.11 10.03
CA LYS A 335 3.97 19.18 9.79
C LYS A 335 4.52 19.01 8.38
N ALA A 336 4.03 19.83 7.46
CA ALA A 336 4.39 19.81 6.05
C ALA A 336 5.73 20.51 5.81
N ILE A 337 6.64 19.84 5.10
CA ILE A 337 8.00 20.34 4.79
C ILE A 337 8.18 20.33 3.27
N PRO A 338 8.73 21.38 2.66
CA PRO A 338 9.08 21.34 1.24
C PRO A 338 9.98 20.16 0.92
N CYS A 339 9.71 19.47 -0.20
CA CYS A 339 10.53 18.30 -0.58
C CYS A 339 12.00 18.68 -0.69
N PHE A 340 12.88 17.85 -0.14
CA PHE A 340 14.33 17.99 -0.14
C PHE A 340 14.89 19.20 0.66
N ASP A 341 14.06 19.92 1.41
CA ASP A 341 14.55 20.93 2.36
C ASP A 341 14.95 20.25 3.69
N PHE A 342 16.16 19.75 3.75
CA PHE A 342 16.69 19.04 4.90
C PHE A 342 16.84 19.92 6.14
N ASP A 343 17.12 21.22 5.95
CA ASP A 343 17.25 22.17 7.07
C ASP A 343 15.88 22.48 7.68
N ALA A 344 14.86 22.72 6.86
CA ALA A 344 13.49 22.90 7.33
C ALA A 344 12.98 21.63 8.02
N PHE A 345 13.30 20.44 7.47
CA PHE A 345 12.89 19.18 8.05
C PHE A 345 13.48 18.97 9.46
N ALA A 346 14.79 19.18 9.60
CA ALA A 346 15.46 19.04 10.90
C ALA A 346 14.93 20.04 11.94
N LYS A 347 14.73 21.30 11.55
CA LYS A 347 14.14 22.33 12.42
C LYS A 347 12.74 21.95 12.87
N ALA A 348 11.91 21.40 11.96
CA ALA A 348 10.55 20.98 12.27
C ALA A 348 10.50 19.80 13.25
N ILE A 349 11.41 18.81 13.10
CA ILE A 349 11.55 17.71 14.07
C ILE A 349 11.84 18.25 15.46
N VAL A 350 12.85 19.14 15.58
CA VAL A 350 13.23 19.72 16.86
C VAL A 350 12.10 20.57 17.45
N GLN A 351 11.45 21.40 16.62
CA GLN A 351 10.32 22.21 17.05
C GLN A 351 9.19 21.34 17.63
N VAL A 352 8.79 20.27 16.92
CA VAL A 352 7.72 19.40 17.40
C VAL A 352 8.10 18.65 18.68
N LEU A 353 9.38 18.29 18.86
CA LEU A 353 9.85 17.61 20.08
C LEU A 353 9.96 18.54 21.30
N ASP A 354 10.25 19.82 21.08
CA ASP A 354 10.52 20.77 22.16
C ASP A 354 9.31 21.70 22.49
N ASP A 355 8.40 21.90 21.53
CA ASP A 355 7.19 22.70 21.69
C ASP A 355 5.98 21.80 21.98
N LEU A 356 5.62 21.70 23.27
CA LEU A 356 4.49 20.91 23.72
C LEU A 356 3.15 21.34 23.07
N SER A 357 2.98 22.63 22.78
CA SER A 357 1.74 23.15 22.18
C SER A 357 1.59 22.66 20.73
N GLU A 358 2.67 22.73 19.97
CA GLU A 358 2.71 22.21 18.60
C GLU A 358 2.58 20.68 18.55
N PHE A 359 3.24 19.98 19.48
CA PHE A 359 3.11 18.54 19.65
C PHE A 359 1.64 18.12 19.85
N VAL A 360 0.98 18.69 20.85
CA VAL A 360 -0.42 18.38 21.21
C VAL A 360 -1.38 18.77 20.07
N ARG A 361 -1.13 19.90 19.41
CA ARG A 361 -1.90 20.34 18.25
C ARG A 361 -1.85 19.31 17.12
N LEU A 362 -0.66 18.87 16.70
CA LEU A 362 -0.48 17.90 15.63
C LEU A 362 -1.01 16.52 16.02
N GLN A 363 -0.80 16.09 17.26
CA GLN A 363 -1.34 14.84 17.79
C GLN A 363 -2.89 14.82 17.71
N SER A 364 -3.54 15.88 18.16
CA SER A 364 -5.00 15.99 18.15
C SER A 364 -5.56 16.01 16.73
N LEU A 365 -4.97 16.81 15.85
CA LEU A 365 -5.37 16.88 14.43
C LEU A 365 -5.15 15.54 13.72
N GLY A 366 -3.99 14.91 13.93
CA GLY A 366 -3.65 13.62 13.35
C GLY A 366 -4.62 12.53 13.79
N THR A 367 -4.89 12.41 15.09
CA THR A 367 -5.82 11.41 15.63
C THR A 367 -7.24 11.61 15.10
N ALA A 368 -7.74 12.86 15.08
CA ALA A 368 -9.06 13.17 14.52
C ALA A 368 -9.13 12.89 13.01
N CYS A 369 -8.06 13.15 12.27
CA CYS A 369 -7.97 12.82 10.85
C CYS A 369 -8.00 11.31 10.62
N ALA A 370 -7.16 10.54 11.33
CA ALA A 370 -7.04 9.10 11.17
C ALA A 370 -8.32 8.34 11.54
N ALA A 371 -9.10 8.83 12.51
CA ALA A 371 -10.36 8.23 12.92
C ALA A 371 -11.38 8.07 11.77
N ARG A 372 -11.27 8.88 10.74
CA ARG A 372 -12.13 8.80 9.53
C ARG A 372 -11.86 7.59 8.65
N TYR A 373 -10.71 6.95 8.85
CA TYR A 373 -10.20 5.88 7.98
C TYR A 373 -10.20 4.51 8.67
N ASP A 374 -11.21 4.24 9.52
CA ASP A 374 -11.36 2.90 10.11
C ASP A 374 -11.84 1.88 9.06
N TRP A 375 -11.14 0.76 8.96
CA TRP A 375 -11.51 -0.35 8.08
C TRP A 375 -12.94 -0.86 8.29
N ASN A 376 -13.49 -0.78 9.49
CA ASN A 376 -14.87 -1.22 9.74
C ASN A 376 -15.87 -0.36 8.97
N THR A 377 -15.71 0.96 9.03
CA THR A 377 -16.54 1.91 8.28
C THR A 377 -16.36 1.77 6.77
N ILE A 378 -15.11 1.68 6.32
CA ILE A 378 -14.78 1.58 4.89
C ILE A 378 -15.32 0.28 4.30
N ALA A 379 -15.06 -0.86 4.94
CA ALA A 379 -15.52 -2.14 4.44
C ALA A 379 -17.05 -2.30 4.51
N ALA A 380 -17.73 -1.68 5.47
CA ALA A 380 -19.20 -1.65 5.50
C ALA A 380 -19.76 -0.90 4.27
N ALA A 381 -19.19 0.25 3.94
CA ALA A 381 -19.56 1.01 2.75
C ALA A 381 -19.25 0.25 1.45
N ASP A 382 -18.13 -0.47 1.39
CA ASP A 382 -17.77 -1.31 0.26
C ASP A 382 -18.69 -2.52 0.14
N SER A 383 -19.05 -3.18 1.25
CA SER A 383 -19.98 -4.31 1.30
C SER A 383 -21.37 -3.94 0.79
N ALA A 384 -21.85 -2.75 1.11
CA ALA A 384 -23.14 -2.26 0.65
C ALA A 384 -23.16 -1.98 -0.88
N ALA A 385 -21.99 -1.80 -1.51
CA ALA A 385 -21.85 -1.48 -2.93
C ALA A 385 -21.62 -2.72 -3.82
N VAL A 386 -21.34 -3.88 -3.23
CA VAL A 386 -21.15 -5.16 -3.92
C VAL A 386 -22.51 -5.78 -4.23
#